data_6a6bef8a9d542aab5bbb91142197ab79
#
_entry.id   6a6bef8a9d542aab5bbb91142197ab79
#
_cell.length_a   1.000
_cell.length_b   1.000
_cell.length_c   1.000
_cell.angle_alpha   90.00
_cell.angle_beta   90.00
_cell.angle_gamma   90.00
#
_symmetry.space_group_name_H-M   'P 1'
#
loop_
_entity.id
_entity.type
_entity.pdbx_description
1 polymer ?
#
loop_
_entity_poly.entity_id
_entity_poly.type
_entity_poly.pdbx_seq_one_letter_code
_entity_poly.pdbx_strand_id
1 'polypeptide(L)'
;MPKINLTRRQFLKASGASLFLAGLPLPGFTKDEPPGTISVIMLEGGMDGLTAVPPFGDPDLSKMRKNLIPDNYLKLNSFFGLHPSFQYFSGLMAKNNASVIHATNFPYTKRSHFEGQNLMQGGGLSPFSETTGWLGRALDLAKTPGRSMSLDMPLLLRGAHENDNFFPASIRNSGTLKTDLINMISNAHAQESSSIFTKVSKKSTQKESVVPRDPASLAKYAGKAMSIKSGPLSSVIKVDQFDTHSNQGSDEYGRHGERLAIIDDIIAGYKEGLGDAWDRSIILTLTEFGRTVKENGTWGTDHGWGSAGLLAGGAINKSRVISNWPGLAERDLFEKRDLISTIDYRSVCAACIEHALGLDHDLIVDKVFFTPSLPRIYDYIFS
;
A
#
# COMPACT_ATOMS: atom_id res chain seq x y z
N MET A 1 47.02 -30.58 -7.41
CA MET A 1 45.56 -30.44 -7.62
C MET A 1 45.13 -31.60 -8.50
N PRO A 2 44.23 -32.48 -8.08
CA PRO A 2 43.77 -33.60 -8.89
C PRO A 2 42.81 -33.07 -9.98
N LYS A 3 43.07 -33.39 -11.24
CA LYS A 3 42.19 -33.12 -12.37
C LYS A 3 41.02 -34.10 -12.30
N ILE A 4 39.81 -33.55 -12.08
CA ILE A 4 38.55 -34.31 -12.12
C ILE A 4 38.20 -34.48 -13.61
N ASN A 5 38.43 -35.65 -14.18
CA ASN A 5 37.98 -36.00 -15.53
C ASN A 5 36.54 -36.55 -15.45
N LEU A 6 35.58 -35.68 -15.69
CA LEU A 6 34.19 -36.08 -15.86
C LEU A 6 33.96 -36.65 -17.27
N THR A 7 33.47 -37.88 -17.35
CA THR A 7 33.09 -38.49 -18.63
C THR A 7 31.82 -37.79 -19.19
N ARG A 8 31.66 -37.75 -20.52
CA ARG A 8 30.52 -37.19 -21.22
C ARG A 8 29.17 -37.66 -20.65
N ARG A 9 29.12 -38.90 -20.17
CA ARG A 9 27.93 -39.51 -19.56
C ARG A 9 27.63 -38.97 -18.15
N GLN A 10 28.68 -38.62 -17.39
CA GLN A 10 28.53 -38.00 -16.06
C GLN A 10 28.12 -36.54 -16.17
N PHE A 11 28.62 -35.82 -17.20
CA PHE A 11 28.21 -34.48 -17.50
C PHE A 11 26.74 -34.42 -17.93
N LEU A 12 26.26 -35.32 -18.80
CA LEU A 12 24.85 -35.40 -19.22
C LEU A 12 23.91 -35.80 -18.08
N LYS A 13 24.35 -36.62 -17.10
CA LYS A 13 23.57 -36.92 -15.92
C LYS A 13 23.45 -35.74 -14.97
N ALA A 14 24.51 -34.95 -14.80
CA ALA A 14 24.52 -33.72 -14.01
C ALA A 14 23.65 -32.61 -14.66
N SER A 15 23.74 -32.49 -16.00
CA SER A 15 22.89 -31.54 -16.78
C SER A 15 21.40 -31.94 -16.79
N GLY A 16 21.12 -33.26 -16.82
CA GLY A 16 19.76 -33.77 -16.74
C GLY A 16 19.08 -33.50 -15.38
N ALA A 17 19.84 -33.57 -14.30
CA ALA A 17 19.34 -33.23 -12.95
C ALA A 17 19.05 -31.72 -12.80
N SER A 18 19.85 -30.86 -13.46
CA SER A 18 19.63 -29.42 -13.49
C SER A 18 18.39 -29.01 -14.32
N LEU A 19 18.10 -29.75 -15.38
CA LEU A 19 16.88 -29.55 -16.18
C LEU A 19 15.61 -30.04 -15.46
N PHE A 20 15.72 -31.03 -14.56
CA PHE A 20 14.59 -31.51 -13.77
C PHE A 20 14.21 -30.55 -12.64
N LEU A 21 15.16 -29.78 -12.10
CA LEU A 21 14.90 -28.73 -11.11
C LEU A 21 14.27 -27.46 -11.72
N ALA A 22 14.53 -27.21 -13.02
CA ALA A 22 13.88 -26.10 -13.75
C ALA A 22 12.44 -26.41 -14.19
N GLY A 23 11.98 -27.63 -14.03
CA GLY A 23 10.63 -28.07 -14.38
C GLY A 23 9.71 -28.36 -13.18
N LEU A 24 10.15 -28.12 -11.95
CA LEU A 24 9.25 -28.15 -10.81
C LEU A 24 8.35 -26.91 -10.90
N PRO A 25 7.02 -27.07 -10.93
CA PRO A 25 6.14 -25.91 -10.83
C PRO A 25 6.45 -25.23 -9.50
N LEU A 26 6.86 -23.96 -9.57
CA LEU A 26 6.83 -23.10 -8.40
C LEU A 26 5.41 -23.26 -7.80
N PRO A 27 5.26 -23.43 -6.47
CA PRO A 27 3.95 -23.43 -5.86
C PRO A 27 3.37 -22.01 -6.04
N GLY A 28 2.64 -21.82 -7.10
CA GLY A 28 2.05 -20.57 -7.46
C GLY A 28 0.88 -20.85 -8.38
N PHE A 29 -0.31 -20.51 -7.91
CA PHE A 29 -1.58 -20.53 -8.62
C PHE A 29 -1.91 -21.85 -9.35
N THR A 30 -2.89 -22.57 -8.88
CA THR A 30 -3.63 -23.50 -9.72
C THR A 30 -4.06 -22.72 -10.96
N LYS A 31 -3.83 -23.26 -12.13
CA LYS A 31 -3.94 -22.62 -13.46
C LYS A 31 -5.29 -21.97 -13.78
N ASP A 32 -6.27 -22.00 -12.88
CA ASP A 32 -7.67 -21.65 -13.09
C ASP A 32 -8.16 -20.44 -12.25
N GLU A 33 -7.45 -20.01 -11.20
CA GLU A 33 -7.85 -18.81 -10.45
C GLU A 33 -7.06 -17.57 -10.86
N PRO A 34 -7.75 -16.43 -11.12
CA PRO A 34 -7.06 -15.20 -11.44
C PRO A 34 -6.27 -14.73 -10.21
N PRO A 35 -5.07 -14.15 -10.42
CA PRO A 35 -4.26 -13.62 -9.32
C PRO A 35 -5.01 -12.56 -8.52
N GLY A 36 -4.64 -12.38 -7.26
CA GLY A 36 -5.16 -11.32 -6.41
C GLY A 36 -4.71 -9.93 -6.89
N THR A 37 -5.28 -8.91 -6.29
CA THR A 37 -4.86 -7.52 -6.54
C THR A 37 -4.47 -6.84 -5.25
N ILE A 38 -3.50 -5.91 -5.34
CA ILE A 38 -3.00 -5.15 -4.20
C ILE A 38 -3.04 -3.65 -4.52
N SER A 39 -3.82 -2.88 -3.74
CA SER A 39 -3.90 -1.43 -3.86
C SER A 39 -3.30 -0.75 -2.63
N VAL A 40 -2.56 0.31 -2.83
CA VAL A 40 -1.92 1.07 -1.76
C VAL A 40 -2.44 2.50 -1.74
N ILE A 41 -2.90 2.94 -0.57
CA ILE A 41 -3.23 4.32 -0.28
C ILE A 41 -2.10 4.90 0.55
N MET A 42 -1.29 5.79 -0.04
CA MET A 42 -0.18 6.45 0.65
C MET A 42 -0.70 7.70 1.34
N LEU A 43 -0.53 7.78 2.64
CA LEU A 43 -0.99 8.86 3.51
C LEU A 43 0.21 9.73 3.87
N GLU A 44 0.39 10.84 3.15
CA GLU A 44 1.55 11.73 3.32
C GLU A 44 1.28 12.79 4.39
N GLY A 45 2.18 12.90 5.37
CA GLY A 45 2.14 13.86 6.48
C GLY A 45 2.06 13.21 7.87
N GLY A 46 2.18 11.89 7.97
CA GLY A 46 2.15 11.22 9.27
C GLY A 46 0.74 11.11 9.84
N MET A 47 -0.04 10.16 9.38
CA MET A 47 -1.41 9.94 9.88
C MET A 47 -1.41 9.67 11.38
N ASP A 48 -2.27 10.36 12.11
CA ASP A 48 -2.47 10.15 13.54
C ASP A 48 -3.29 8.88 13.83
N GLY A 49 -2.59 7.77 14.03
CA GLY A 49 -3.21 6.48 14.31
C GLY A 49 -4.01 6.44 15.60
N LEU A 50 -3.64 7.24 16.61
CA LEU A 50 -4.35 7.28 17.89
C LEU A 50 -5.70 8.02 17.79
N THR A 51 -5.84 8.97 16.87
CA THR A 51 -7.15 9.61 16.57
C THR A 51 -7.95 8.78 15.57
N ALA A 52 -7.29 8.19 14.55
CA ALA A 52 -7.94 7.37 13.56
C ALA A 52 -8.55 6.07 14.15
N VAL A 53 -7.82 5.45 15.08
CA VAL A 53 -8.23 4.20 15.77
C VAL A 53 -7.95 4.34 17.26
N PRO A 54 -8.78 5.09 18.02
CA PRO A 54 -8.51 5.40 19.41
C PRO A 54 -8.54 4.14 20.30
N PRO A 55 -7.48 3.90 21.09
CA PRO A 55 -7.43 2.84 22.10
C PRO A 55 -8.15 3.30 23.38
N PHE A 56 -9.47 3.49 23.34
CA PHE A 56 -10.25 4.04 24.45
C PHE A 56 -10.19 3.17 25.72
N GLY A 57 -9.77 1.91 25.60
CA GLY A 57 -9.50 1.02 26.74
C GLY A 57 -8.20 1.32 27.48
N ASP A 58 -7.31 2.17 26.92
CA ASP A 58 -6.10 2.60 27.60
C ASP A 58 -6.40 3.77 28.54
N PRO A 59 -6.12 3.65 29.86
CA PRO A 59 -6.49 4.66 30.86
C PRO A 59 -5.72 5.98 30.73
N ASP A 60 -4.63 6.01 29.95
CA ASP A 60 -3.82 7.21 29.76
C ASP A 60 -4.24 8.01 28.52
N LEU A 61 -5.05 7.43 27.62
CA LEU A 61 -5.48 8.10 26.39
C LEU A 61 -6.15 9.45 26.67
N SER A 62 -7.17 9.47 27.53
CA SER A 62 -7.93 10.68 27.88
C SER A 62 -7.11 11.75 28.59
N LYS A 63 -6.03 11.35 29.29
CA LYS A 63 -5.10 12.26 29.94
C LYS A 63 -4.19 12.95 28.92
N MET A 64 -3.78 12.22 27.90
CA MET A 64 -2.82 12.69 26.88
C MET A 64 -3.52 13.45 25.74
N ARG A 65 -4.80 13.15 25.46
CA ARG A 65 -5.55 13.64 24.30
C ARG A 65 -6.95 14.09 24.68
N LYS A 66 -7.04 15.23 25.33
CA LYS A 66 -8.33 15.78 25.81
C LYS A 66 -9.20 16.30 24.67
N ASN A 67 -8.57 16.82 23.60
CA ASN A 67 -9.23 17.54 22.52
C ASN A 67 -9.16 16.82 21.15
N LEU A 68 -8.52 15.66 21.07
CA LEU A 68 -8.23 14.99 19.78
C LEU A 68 -8.89 13.61 19.64
N ILE A 69 -9.63 13.15 20.64
CA ILE A 69 -10.35 11.88 20.56
C ILE A 69 -11.84 12.17 20.40
N PRO A 70 -12.50 11.61 19.36
CA PRO A 70 -13.93 11.82 19.16
C PRO A 70 -14.75 11.11 20.24
N ASP A 71 -15.77 11.78 20.76
CA ASP A 71 -16.71 11.20 21.72
C ASP A 71 -17.63 10.15 21.05
N ASN A 72 -17.89 10.30 19.75
CA ASN A 72 -18.78 9.47 18.93
C ASN A 72 -18.05 8.41 18.10
N TYR A 73 -16.88 7.91 18.56
CA TYR A 73 -16.14 6.87 17.87
C TYR A 73 -16.97 5.59 17.64
N LEU A 74 -16.71 4.90 16.54
CA LEU A 74 -17.35 3.63 16.21
C LEU A 74 -16.62 2.50 16.95
N LYS A 75 -17.33 1.72 17.77
CA LYS A 75 -16.72 0.68 18.59
C LYS A 75 -16.30 -0.52 17.75
N LEU A 76 -15.00 -0.88 17.77
CA LEU A 76 -14.46 -2.08 17.14
C LEU A 76 -14.47 -3.28 18.09
N ASN A 77 -14.04 -3.08 19.33
CA ASN A 77 -14.02 -4.11 20.38
C ASN A 77 -14.06 -3.44 21.77
N SER A 78 -13.70 -4.16 22.84
CA SER A 78 -13.67 -3.62 24.20
C SER A 78 -12.54 -2.63 24.47
N PHE A 79 -11.56 -2.51 23.56
CA PHE A 79 -10.37 -1.69 23.76
C PHE A 79 -10.18 -0.62 22.68
N PHE A 80 -10.49 -0.90 21.41
CA PHE A 80 -10.30 -0.01 20.29
C PHE A 80 -11.63 0.51 19.74
N GLY A 81 -11.62 1.76 19.32
CA GLY A 81 -12.64 2.41 18.49
C GLY A 81 -12.11 2.74 17.11
N LEU A 82 -12.95 3.33 16.30
CA LEU A 82 -12.64 3.83 14.96
C LEU A 82 -13.20 5.24 14.85
N HIS A 83 -12.48 6.14 14.20
CA HIS A 83 -12.92 7.51 13.99
C HIS A 83 -14.26 7.54 13.24
N PRO A 84 -15.19 8.46 13.57
CA PRO A 84 -16.52 8.51 12.95
C PRO A 84 -16.49 8.74 11.43
N SER A 85 -15.42 9.28 10.87
CA SER A 85 -15.25 9.41 9.43
C SER A 85 -15.18 8.09 8.66
N PHE A 86 -14.93 6.96 9.33
CA PHE A 86 -14.79 5.63 8.71
C PHE A 86 -16.09 4.85 8.69
N GLN A 87 -17.17 5.42 8.15
CA GLN A 87 -18.49 4.77 8.11
C GLN A 87 -18.49 3.54 7.19
N TYR A 88 -17.90 3.67 5.99
CA TYR A 88 -17.84 2.58 5.02
C TYR A 88 -16.89 1.47 5.49
N PHE A 89 -15.71 1.83 5.99
CA PHE A 89 -14.74 0.89 6.53
C PHE A 89 -15.31 0.11 7.73
N SER A 90 -16.05 0.77 8.62
CA SER A 90 -16.77 0.14 9.73
C SER A 90 -17.77 -0.91 9.22
N GLY A 91 -18.50 -0.60 8.15
CA GLY A 91 -19.38 -1.55 7.47
C GLY A 91 -18.65 -2.76 6.87
N LEU A 92 -17.42 -2.57 6.39
CA LEU A 92 -16.56 -3.67 5.94
C LEU A 92 -16.06 -4.53 7.11
N MET A 93 -15.67 -3.90 8.22
CA MET A 93 -15.30 -4.60 9.45
C MET A 93 -16.43 -5.53 9.93
N ALA A 94 -17.68 -5.05 9.93
CA ALA A 94 -18.85 -5.84 10.30
C ALA A 94 -19.10 -7.02 9.34
N LYS A 95 -18.61 -6.96 8.10
CA LYS A 95 -18.75 -8.00 7.05
C LYS A 95 -17.51 -8.89 6.93
N ASN A 96 -16.54 -8.81 7.82
CA ASN A 96 -15.27 -9.52 7.76
C ASN A 96 -14.42 -9.21 6.51
N ASN A 97 -14.52 -8.00 5.96
CA ASN A 97 -13.75 -7.56 4.79
C ASN A 97 -12.78 -6.42 5.10
N ALA A 98 -12.44 -6.20 6.36
CA ALA A 98 -11.47 -5.20 6.76
C ALA A 98 -10.78 -5.57 8.07
N SER A 99 -9.57 -5.08 8.30
CA SER A 99 -8.83 -5.24 9.56
C SER A 99 -7.98 -3.99 9.83
N VAL A 100 -7.63 -3.80 11.09
CA VAL A 100 -6.74 -2.73 11.54
C VAL A 100 -5.47 -3.36 12.09
N ILE A 101 -4.31 -2.78 11.73
CA ILE A 101 -3.03 -3.08 12.38
C ILE A 101 -2.68 -1.86 13.23
N HIS A 102 -2.54 -2.02 14.55
CA HIS A 102 -2.24 -0.90 15.44
C HIS A 102 -0.90 -1.05 16.15
N ALA A 103 -0.36 0.06 16.64
CA ALA A 103 1.00 0.15 17.18
C ALA A 103 2.03 -0.38 16.16
N THR A 104 1.95 0.11 14.95
CA THR A 104 2.75 -0.34 13.80
C THR A 104 3.36 0.82 13.05
N ASN A 105 4.51 0.59 12.45
CA ASN A 105 5.12 1.45 11.42
C ASN A 105 6.31 0.75 10.76
N PHE A 106 6.88 1.41 9.74
CA PHE A 106 8.22 1.10 9.23
C PHE A 106 9.29 1.41 10.29
N PRO A 107 10.48 0.77 10.25
CA PRO A 107 11.54 0.95 11.25
C PRO A 107 12.27 2.30 11.09
N TYR A 108 11.55 3.41 11.25
CA TYR A 108 12.06 4.76 11.10
C TYR A 108 11.60 5.66 12.25
N THR A 109 12.56 6.23 13.01
CA THR A 109 12.30 7.00 14.24
C THR A 109 12.79 8.45 14.20
N LYS A 110 13.37 8.90 13.07
CA LYS A 110 13.95 10.25 12.97
C LYS A 110 12.95 11.36 12.63
N ARG A 111 11.70 11.03 12.32
CA ARG A 111 10.59 12.00 12.17
C ARG A 111 10.77 13.03 11.03
N SER A 112 11.53 12.66 9.97
CA SER A 112 11.66 13.46 8.75
C SER A 112 10.75 12.92 7.66
N HIS A 113 9.86 13.72 7.10
CA HIS A 113 8.98 13.29 6.00
C HIS A 113 9.77 12.73 4.82
N PHE A 114 10.82 13.40 4.37
CA PHE A 114 11.62 12.97 3.22
C PHE A 114 12.24 11.59 3.43
N GLU A 115 12.87 11.39 4.58
CA GLU A 115 13.50 10.11 4.93
C GLU A 115 12.45 9.02 5.19
N GLY A 116 11.39 9.34 5.95
CA GLY A 116 10.32 8.41 6.28
C GLY A 116 9.55 7.95 5.04
N GLN A 117 9.16 8.86 4.16
CA GLN A 117 8.49 8.54 2.89
C GLN A 117 9.40 7.73 1.97
N ASN A 118 10.69 8.04 1.92
CA ASN A 118 11.62 7.26 1.13
C ASN A 118 11.73 5.82 1.66
N LEU A 119 11.91 5.64 2.97
CA LEU A 119 11.99 4.31 3.58
C LEU A 119 10.68 3.53 3.43
N MET A 120 9.54 4.16 3.68
CA MET A 120 8.21 3.56 3.52
C MET A 120 7.99 3.03 2.09
N GLN A 121 8.40 3.77 1.08
CA GLN A 121 8.26 3.38 -0.32
C GLN A 121 9.36 2.42 -0.77
N GLY A 122 10.59 2.62 -0.33
CA GLY A 122 11.74 1.79 -0.65
C GLY A 122 11.67 0.42 0.04
N GLY A 123 11.18 0.35 1.28
CA GLY A 123 11.09 -0.87 2.07
C GLY A 123 12.44 -1.45 2.51
N GLY A 124 13.54 -0.70 2.30
CA GLY A 124 14.89 -1.11 2.66
C GLY A 124 15.22 -0.98 4.15
N LEU A 125 16.52 -0.97 4.47
CA LEU A 125 17.00 -0.91 5.86
C LEU A 125 17.25 0.51 6.35
N SER A 126 17.45 1.45 5.44
CA SER A 126 17.67 2.87 5.75
C SER A 126 17.13 3.75 4.64
N PRO A 127 16.81 5.03 4.94
CA PRO A 127 16.40 5.99 3.91
C PRO A 127 17.45 6.09 2.79
N PHE A 128 16.97 6.20 1.57
CA PHE A 128 17.76 6.33 0.34
C PHE A 128 18.71 5.16 0.01
N SER A 129 18.59 4.02 0.72
CA SER A 129 19.33 2.82 0.36
C SER A 129 18.85 2.19 -0.95
N GLU A 130 17.57 2.40 -1.29
CA GLU A 130 16.92 1.77 -2.42
C GLU A 130 16.53 2.80 -3.49
N THR A 131 16.80 2.46 -4.76
CA THR A 131 16.37 3.22 -5.94
C THR A 131 15.05 2.71 -6.53
N THR A 132 14.58 1.57 -6.05
CA THR A 132 13.31 0.91 -6.42
C THR A 132 12.41 0.76 -5.21
N GLY A 133 11.08 0.68 -5.45
CA GLY A 133 10.10 0.48 -4.40
C GLY A 133 9.83 -1.00 -4.12
N TRP A 134 9.41 -1.31 -2.89
CA TRP A 134 9.11 -2.68 -2.50
C TRP A 134 7.97 -3.29 -3.34
N LEU A 135 6.93 -2.52 -3.66
CA LEU A 135 5.83 -3.00 -4.50
C LEU A 135 6.29 -3.21 -5.95
N GLY A 136 7.12 -2.30 -6.48
CA GLY A 136 7.72 -2.45 -7.81
C GLY A 136 8.55 -3.73 -7.93
N ARG A 137 9.38 -4.04 -6.92
CA ARG A 137 10.16 -5.29 -6.88
C ARG A 137 9.26 -6.53 -6.79
N ALA A 138 8.20 -6.49 -5.99
CA ALA A 138 7.24 -7.59 -5.89
C ALA A 138 6.52 -7.84 -7.23
N LEU A 139 6.08 -6.79 -7.90
CA LEU A 139 5.44 -6.87 -9.22
C LEU A 139 6.41 -7.40 -10.30
N ASP A 140 7.70 -7.01 -10.24
CA ASP A 140 8.72 -7.56 -11.16
C ASP A 140 8.95 -9.04 -10.92
N LEU A 141 9.02 -9.50 -9.69
CA LEU A 141 9.12 -10.93 -9.35
C LEU A 141 7.90 -11.72 -9.85
N ALA A 142 6.70 -11.16 -9.70
CA ALA A 142 5.44 -11.75 -10.17
C ALA A 142 5.20 -11.58 -11.68
N LYS A 143 6.05 -10.81 -12.39
CA LYS A 143 5.92 -10.48 -13.82
C LYS A 143 4.56 -9.88 -14.18
N THR A 144 4.09 -8.94 -13.37
CA THR A 144 2.78 -8.31 -13.51
C THR A 144 2.88 -6.78 -13.48
N PRO A 145 2.00 -6.06 -14.23
CA PRO A 145 2.05 -4.61 -14.30
C PRO A 145 1.46 -3.92 -13.05
N GLY A 146 1.96 -2.72 -12.77
CA GLY A 146 1.44 -1.79 -11.78
C GLY A 146 0.94 -0.48 -12.39
N ARG A 147 0.11 0.25 -11.66
CA ARG A 147 -0.42 1.54 -12.08
C ARG A 147 -0.33 2.59 -10.98
N SER A 148 0.21 3.77 -11.30
CA SER A 148 0.10 4.96 -10.46
C SER A 148 -1.14 5.77 -10.86
N MET A 149 -1.87 6.26 -9.85
CA MET A 149 -3.02 7.17 -10.02
C MET A 149 -2.64 8.61 -9.60
N SER A 150 -1.38 8.98 -9.74
CA SER A 150 -0.84 10.30 -9.41
C SER A 150 -0.13 10.92 -10.59
N LEU A 151 0.19 12.23 -10.49
CA LEU A 151 0.90 12.96 -11.55
C LEU A 151 2.27 12.34 -11.87
N ASP A 152 2.99 11.90 -10.82
CA ASP A 152 4.32 11.32 -10.92
C ASP A 152 4.31 9.84 -10.52
N MET A 153 5.21 9.05 -11.12
CA MET A 153 5.44 7.66 -10.71
C MET A 153 6.09 7.63 -9.32
N PRO A 154 5.40 7.12 -8.28
CA PRO A 154 5.97 7.03 -6.94
C PRO A 154 7.14 6.05 -6.89
N LEU A 155 8.09 6.27 -5.96
CA LEU A 155 9.19 5.34 -5.72
C LEU A 155 8.65 3.92 -5.45
N LEU A 156 7.54 3.81 -4.74
CA LEU A 156 6.87 2.55 -4.38
C LEU A 156 6.69 1.58 -5.58
N LEU A 157 6.38 2.10 -6.77
CA LEU A 157 6.19 1.30 -8.00
C LEU A 157 7.42 1.20 -8.89
N ARG A 158 8.49 1.95 -8.62
CA ARG A 158 9.71 1.86 -9.44
C ARG A 158 10.32 0.47 -9.33
N GLY A 159 10.78 -0.07 -10.45
CA GLY A 159 11.38 -1.40 -10.54
C GLY A 159 10.44 -2.49 -11.04
N ALA A 160 9.14 -2.26 -11.15
CA ALA A 160 8.24 -3.19 -11.81
C ALA A 160 8.55 -3.31 -13.32
N HIS A 161 8.33 -4.51 -13.85
CA HIS A 161 8.61 -4.82 -15.27
C HIS A 161 7.80 -3.93 -16.22
N GLU A 162 6.52 -3.72 -15.90
CA GLU A 162 5.62 -2.83 -16.64
C GLU A 162 4.87 -1.94 -15.66
N ASN A 163 5.05 -0.63 -15.80
CA ASN A 163 4.31 0.36 -15.03
C ASN A 163 3.68 1.38 -15.96
N ASP A 164 2.50 1.85 -15.61
CA ASP A 164 1.92 3.03 -16.22
C ASP A 164 1.48 4.08 -15.17
N ASN A 165 1.32 5.30 -15.63
CA ASN A 165 0.80 6.40 -14.86
C ASN A 165 -0.51 6.85 -15.49
N PHE A 166 -1.55 6.92 -14.69
CA PHE A 166 -2.81 7.52 -15.09
C PHE A 166 -3.17 8.67 -14.17
N PHE A 167 -3.27 9.87 -14.71
CA PHE A 167 -3.81 11.02 -14.03
C PHE A 167 -4.60 11.86 -15.03
N PRO A 168 -5.89 12.14 -14.79
CA PRO A 168 -6.73 12.85 -15.76
C PRO A 168 -6.16 14.22 -16.09
N ALA A 169 -6.03 14.53 -17.39
CA ALA A 169 -5.59 15.84 -17.84
C ALA A 169 -6.52 16.94 -17.33
N SER A 170 -5.95 18.10 -17.00
CA SER A 170 -6.76 19.28 -16.67
C SER A 170 -7.43 19.81 -17.94
N ILE A 171 -8.73 19.96 -17.90
CA ILE A 171 -9.50 20.54 -19.01
C ILE A 171 -9.04 21.98 -19.35
N ARG A 172 -8.36 22.66 -18.43
CA ARG A 172 -7.95 24.06 -18.62
C ARG A 172 -6.73 24.29 -19.51
N ASN A 173 -5.87 23.28 -19.74
CA ASN A 173 -4.63 23.44 -20.51
C ASN A 173 -4.16 22.14 -21.18
N SER A 174 -5.05 21.24 -21.54
CA SER A 174 -4.68 20.24 -22.52
C SER A 174 -4.55 20.97 -23.87
N GLY A 175 -3.38 21.55 -24.11
CA GLY A 175 -2.92 21.53 -25.47
C GLY A 175 -3.02 20.07 -25.87
N THR A 176 -4.12 19.66 -26.51
CA THR A 176 -4.19 18.41 -27.24
C THR A 176 -2.85 18.32 -27.96
N LEU A 177 -2.03 17.31 -27.61
CA LEU A 177 -0.92 16.97 -28.47
C LEU A 177 -1.53 16.96 -29.86
N LYS A 178 -1.15 17.95 -30.69
CA LYS A 178 -1.82 18.17 -31.97
C LYS A 178 -1.81 16.82 -32.63
N THR A 179 -2.95 16.38 -33.13
CA THR A 179 -3.10 15.07 -33.80
C THR A 179 -1.97 14.86 -34.80
N ASP A 180 -1.47 15.94 -35.40
CA ASP A 180 -0.32 15.96 -36.29
C ASP A 180 1.00 15.56 -35.61
N LEU A 181 1.24 15.95 -34.36
CA LEU A 181 2.44 15.54 -33.60
C LEU A 181 2.37 14.08 -33.21
N ILE A 182 1.19 13.59 -32.79
CA ILE A 182 0.97 12.17 -32.50
C ILE A 182 1.18 11.34 -33.78
N ASN A 183 0.62 11.78 -34.89
CA ASN A 183 0.79 11.13 -36.20
C ASN A 183 2.25 11.16 -36.66
N MET A 184 2.96 12.26 -36.47
CA MET A 184 4.37 12.40 -36.79
C MET A 184 5.26 11.46 -35.99
N ILE A 185 5.02 11.37 -34.65
CA ILE A 185 5.73 10.44 -33.75
C ILE A 185 5.38 8.99 -34.11
N SER A 186 4.11 8.69 -34.38
CA SER A 186 3.64 7.36 -34.78
C SER A 186 4.26 6.92 -36.12
N ASN A 187 4.36 7.82 -37.08
CA ASN A 187 4.98 7.53 -38.39
C ASN A 187 6.50 7.38 -38.30
N ALA A 188 7.18 8.15 -37.45
CA ALA A 188 8.61 8.01 -37.19
C ALA A 188 8.99 6.66 -36.57
N HIS A 189 8.06 6.02 -35.85
CA HIS A 189 8.26 4.72 -35.21
C HIS A 189 7.44 3.59 -35.84
N ALA A 190 6.83 3.81 -37.00
CA ALA A 190 5.97 2.83 -37.68
C ALA A 190 6.70 1.53 -38.09
N GLN A 191 8.04 1.54 -38.16
CA GLN A 191 8.84 0.34 -38.45
C GLN A 191 9.11 -0.55 -37.25
N GLU A 192 8.86 -0.07 -36.04
CA GLU A 192 8.98 -0.83 -34.78
C GLU A 192 7.60 -1.36 -34.35
N SER A 193 7.20 -2.52 -34.84
CA SER A 193 5.87 -3.13 -34.58
C SER A 193 5.59 -3.44 -33.10
N SER A 194 6.58 -3.32 -32.23
CA SER A 194 6.47 -3.51 -30.76
C SER A 194 6.70 -2.25 -29.94
N SER A 195 6.82 -1.07 -30.59
CA SER A 195 7.19 0.14 -29.85
C SER A 195 6.07 0.55 -28.90
N ILE A 196 6.48 0.97 -27.69
CA ILE A 196 5.61 1.57 -26.66
C ILE A 196 4.79 2.75 -27.25
N PHE A 197 5.35 3.47 -28.21
CA PHE A 197 4.70 4.60 -28.91
C PHE A 197 3.50 4.17 -29.77
N THR A 198 3.54 3.01 -30.40
CA THR A 198 2.39 2.47 -31.17
C THR A 198 1.24 2.07 -30.24
N LYS A 199 1.55 1.54 -29.07
CA LYS A 199 0.55 1.21 -28.03
C LYS A 199 -0.06 2.48 -27.42
N VAL A 200 0.74 3.52 -27.17
CA VAL A 200 0.31 4.81 -26.60
C VAL A 200 -0.53 5.58 -27.59
N SER A 201 -0.16 5.65 -28.89
CA SER A 201 -0.92 6.38 -29.91
C SER A 201 -2.30 5.76 -30.16
N LYS A 202 -2.42 4.44 -30.15
CA LYS A 202 -3.72 3.73 -30.23
C LYS A 202 -4.62 3.99 -29.02
N LYS A 203 -4.05 4.15 -27.82
CA LYS A 203 -4.80 4.50 -26.61
C LYS A 203 -5.23 5.97 -26.59
N SER A 204 -4.42 6.89 -27.12
CA SER A 204 -4.72 8.33 -27.10
C SER A 204 -5.84 8.74 -28.06
N THR A 205 -6.22 7.89 -29.02
CA THR A 205 -7.35 8.12 -29.94
C THR A 205 -8.70 7.63 -29.43
N GLN A 206 -8.73 6.84 -28.34
CA GLN A 206 -10.00 6.49 -27.70
C GLN A 206 -10.48 7.68 -26.87
N LYS A 207 -11.72 8.15 -27.11
CA LYS A 207 -12.42 9.08 -26.21
C LYS A 207 -12.53 8.42 -24.83
N GLU A 208 -11.55 8.65 -23.96
CA GLU A 208 -11.69 8.29 -22.57
C GLU A 208 -12.83 9.13 -21.96
N SER A 209 -13.73 8.45 -21.25
CA SER A 209 -14.71 9.13 -20.42
C SER A 209 -13.94 10.04 -19.43
N VAL A 210 -14.37 11.28 -19.28
CA VAL A 210 -13.76 12.22 -18.35
C VAL A 210 -13.84 11.61 -16.95
N VAL A 211 -12.70 11.20 -16.41
CA VAL A 211 -12.60 10.69 -15.03
C VAL A 211 -12.40 11.90 -14.13
N PRO A 212 -13.26 12.12 -13.13
CA PRO A 212 -13.06 13.17 -12.14
C PRO A 212 -11.73 12.94 -11.39
N ARG A 213 -11.15 14.04 -10.87
CA ARG A 213 -9.86 14.00 -10.18
C ARG A 213 -9.97 13.74 -8.68
N ASP A 214 -11.18 13.65 -8.17
CA ASP A 214 -11.36 13.31 -6.77
C ASP A 214 -10.85 11.88 -6.49
N PRO A 215 -10.28 11.64 -5.31
CA PRO A 215 -9.61 10.39 -5.01
C PRO A 215 -10.52 9.14 -5.12
N ALA A 216 -11.81 9.26 -4.79
CA ALA A 216 -12.75 8.15 -4.88
C ALA A 216 -13.02 7.74 -6.33
N SER A 217 -13.21 8.71 -7.23
CA SER A 217 -13.38 8.47 -8.67
C SER A 217 -12.11 7.86 -9.29
N LEU A 218 -10.93 8.30 -8.86
CA LEU A 218 -9.65 7.70 -9.28
C LEU A 218 -9.54 6.25 -8.81
N ALA A 219 -9.93 5.97 -7.57
CA ALA A 219 -9.95 4.61 -7.02
C ALA A 219 -10.92 3.69 -7.78
N LYS A 220 -12.11 4.18 -8.10
CA LYS A 220 -13.10 3.46 -8.93
C LYS A 220 -12.54 3.15 -10.32
N TYR A 221 -11.89 4.12 -10.97
CA TYR A 221 -11.26 3.91 -12.27
C TYR A 221 -10.12 2.89 -12.19
N ALA A 222 -9.26 2.99 -11.17
CA ALA A 222 -8.19 2.02 -10.95
C ALA A 222 -8.74 0.62 -10.71
N GLY A 223 -9.74 0.47 -9.84
CA GLY A 223 -10.40 -0.80 -9.57
C GLY A 223 -10.99 -1.43 -10.84
N LYS A 224 -11.66 -0.63 -11.67
CA LYS A 224 -12.19 -1.09 -12.97
C LYS A 224 -11.08 -1.56 -13.92
N ALA A 225 -9.94 -0.89 -13.95
CA ALA A 225 -8.80 -1.34 -14.74
C ALA A 225 -8.21 -2.66 -14.20
N MET A 226 -8.15 -2.81 -12.87
CA MET A 226 -7.63 -4.00 -12.19
C MET A 226 -8.57 -5.22 -12.28
N SER A 227 -9.88 -5.00 -12.50
CA SER A 227 -10.85 -6.10 -12.69
C SER A 227 -10.72 -6.81 -14.05
N ILE A 228 -10.03 -6.18 -15.02
CA ILE A 228 -9.82 -6.74 -16.35
C ILE A 228 -8.68 -7.77 -16.30
N LYS A 229 -8.86 -8.95 -16.92
CA LYS A 229 -7.89 -10.06 -16.91
C LYS A 229 -6.46 -9.67 -17.32
N SER A 230 -6.30 -8.70 -18.20
CA SER A 230 -5.00 -8.18 -18.67
C SER A 230 -4.65 -6.82 -18.06
N GLY A 231 -5.39 -6.38 -17.05
CA GLY A 231 -5.18 -5.10 -16.35
C GLY A 231 -4.03 -5.16 -15.35
N PRO A 232 -3.69 -4.01 -14.76
CA PRO A 232 -2.69 -3.96 -13.70
C PRO A 232 -3.20 -4.73 -12.47
N LEU A 233 -2.31 -5.45 -11.78
CA LEU A 233 -2.67 -6.13 -10.52
C LEU A 233 -2.43 -5.24 -9.30
N SER A 234 -1.84 -4.06 -9.49
CA SER A 234 -1.61 -3.12 -8.41
C SER A 234 -1.94 -1.69 -8.82
N SER A 235 -2.39 -0.90 -7.86
CA SER A 235 -2.55 0.55 -8.01
C SER A 235 -2.11 1.30 -6.75
N VAL A 236 -1.68 2.55 -6.93
CA VAL A 236 -1.22 3.43 -5.85
C VAL A 236 -1.93 4.78 -5.97
N ILE A 237 -2.57 5.21 -4.89
CA ILE A 237 -3.17 6.55 -4.74
C ILE A 237 -2.50 7.25 -3.57
N LYS A 238 -2.29 8.57 -3.68
CA LYS A 238 -1.76 9.42 -2.61
C LYS A 238 -2.86 10.28 -2.01
N VAL A 239 -2.83 10.41 -0.69
CA VAL A 239 -3.63 11.37 0.09
C VAL A 239 -2.67 12.15 0.98
N ASP A 240 -2.63 13.45 0.82
CA ASP A 240 -1.75 14.36 1.57
C ASP A 240 -2.46 15.07 2.72
N GLN A 241 -1.76 15.99 3.39
CA GLN A 241 -2.25 16.88 4.44
C GLN A 241 -2.58 16.21 5.79
N PHE A 242 -1.89 15.11 6.12
CA PHE A 242 -1.96 14.51 7.46
C PHE A 242 -1.04 15.20 8.48
N ASP A 243 -0.22 16.16 8.06
CA ASP A 243 0.69 16.91 8.94
C ASP A 243 -0.04 17.98 9.75
N THR A 244 -0.80 17.54 10.75
CA THR A 244 -1.73 18.36 11.53
C THR A 244 -1.10 18.88 12.83
N HIS A 245 -0.11 19.78 12.71
CA HIS A 245 0.53 20.42 13.87
C HIS A 245 -0.39 21.36 14.65
N SER A 246 -1.46 21.84 14.06
CA SER A 246 -2.41 22.75 14.71
C SER A 246 -3.84 22.50 14.24
N ASN A 247 -4.80 22.73 15.13
CA ASN A 247 -6.24 22.61 14.83
C ASN A 247 -6.60 21.32 14.09
N GLN A 248 -6.09 20.19 14.62
CA GLN A 248 -6.28 18.87 14.01
C GLN A 248 -7.77 18.47 13.98
N GLY A 249 -8.49 18.79 15.08
CA GLY A 249 -9.87 18.37 15.28
C GLY A 249 -9.99 16.93 15.77
N SER A 250 -11.11 16.62 16.42
CA SER A 250 -11.40 15.28 16.95
C SER A 250 -12.54 14.56 16.21
N ASP A 251 -13.34 15.28 15.44
CA ASP A 251 -14.55 14.80 14.78
C ASP A 251 -14.38 14.75 13.25
N GLU A 252 -15.45 14.37 12.56
CA GLU A 252 -15.49 14.27 11.09
C GLU A 252 -15.33 15.61 10.35
N TYR A 253 -15.53 16.73 11.03
CA TYR A 253 -15.37 18.07 10.47
C TYR A 253 -13.98 18.68 10.76
N GLY A 254 -13.19 18.03 11.59
CA GLY A 254 -11.80 18.39 11.83
C GLY A 254 -10.92 18.09 10.64
N ARG A 255 -9.78 18.82 10.50
CA ARG A 255 -8.83 18.64 9.39
C ARG A 255 -8.38 17.17 9.23
N HIS A 256 -8.17 16.46 10.35
CA HIS A 256 -7.79 15.06 10.31
C HIS A 256 -8.97 14.17 9.90
N GLY A 257 -10.18 14.44 10.45
CA GLY A 257 -11.39 13.71 10.11
C GLY A 257 -11.77 13.82 8.63
N GLU A 258 -11.60 14.99 8.01
CA GLU A 258 -11.80 15.18 6.58
C GLU A 258 -10.83 14.31 5.74
N ARG A 259 -9.57 14.16 6.17
CA ARG A 259 -8.60 13.30 5.47
C ARG A 259 -8.94 11.81 5.64
N LEU A 260 -9.42 11.41 6.83
CA LEU A 260 -9.89 10.06 7.07
C LEU A 260 -11.13 9.71 6.23
N ALA A 261 -12.06 10.66 6.05
CA ALA A 261 -13.21 10.49 5.16
C ALA A 261 -12.79 10.23 3.69
N ILE A 262 -11.74 10.91 3.21
CA ILE A 262 -11.20 10.64 1.88
C ILE A 262 -10.67 9.21 1.75
N ILE A 263 -10.03 8.65 2.79
CA ILE A 263 -9.62 7.24 2.77
C ILE A 263 -10.83 6.32 2.67
N ASP A 264 -11.88 6.62 3.43
CA ASP A 264 -13.13 5.85 3.44
C ASP A 264 -13.78 5.83 2.06
N ASP A 265 -13.85 6.99 1.40
CA ASP A 265 -14.36 7.17 0.04
C ASP A 265 -13.50 6.45 -1.02
N ILE A 266 -12.17 6.47 -0.89
CA ILE A 266 -11.25 5.73 -1.76
C ILE A 266 -11.51 4.22 -1.67
N ILE A 267 -11.67 3.68 -0.45
CA ILE A 267 -11.96 2.25 -0.25
C ILE A 267 -13.30 1.88 -0.90
N ALA A 268 -14.33 2.72 -0.73
CA ALA A 268 -15.62 2.54 -1.38
C ALA A 268 -15.50 2.58 -2.91
N GLY A 269 -14.75 3.54 -3.45
CA GLY A 269 -14.47 3.66 -4.88
C GLY A 269 -13.76 2.43 -5.45
N TYR A 270 -12.73 1.93 -4.77
CA TYR A 270 -12.08 0.69 -5.18
C TYR A 270 -13.04 -0.49 -5.24
N LYS A 271 -13.85 -0.69 -4.19
CA LYS A 271 -14.82 -1.79 -4.18
C LYS A 271 -15.81 -1.71 -5.33
N GLU A 272 -16.33 -0.53 -5.60
CA GLU A 272 -17.23 -0.31 -6.74
C GLU A 272 -16.54 -0.61 -8.08
N GLY A 273 -15.29 -0.17 -8.24
CA GLY A 273 -14.52 -0.38 -9.48
C GLY A 273 -14.10 -1.83 -9.70
N LEU A 274 -13.69 -2.52 -8.64
CA LEU A 274 -13.24 -3.91 -8.71
C LEU A 274 -14.37 -4.91 -9.02
N GLY A 275 -15.62 -4.61 -8.60
CA GLY A 275 -16.73 -5.55 -8.80
C GLY A 275 -16.40 -6.93 -8.24
N ASP A 276 -16.55 -8.00 -9.05
CA ASP A 276 -16.25 -9.38 -8.64
C ASP A 276 -14.78 -9.62 -8.30
N ALA A 277 -13.87 -8.77 -8.79
CA ALA A 277 -12.46 -8.86 -8.41
C ALA A 277 -12.21 -8.44 -6.94
N TRP A 278 -13.19 -7.84 -6.27
CA TRP A 278 -13.12 -7.50 -4.85
C TRP A 278 -12.78 -8.70 -3.96
N ASP A 279 -13.34 -9.86 -4.24
CA ASP A 279 -13.19 -11.06 -3.41
C ASP A 279 -11.74 -11.56 -3.31
N ARG A 280 -10.88 -11.17 -4.27
CA ARG A 280 -9.45 -11.49 -4.28
C ARG A 280 -8.56 -10.26 -4.11
N SER A 281 -9.11 -9.14 -3.69
CA SER A 281 -8.42 -7.85 -3.60
C SER A 281 -8.04 -7.50 -2.17
N ILE A 282 -6.91 -6.81 -2.04
CA ILE A 282 -6.41 -6.21 -0.80
C ILE A 282 -6.10 -4.74 -1.07
N ILE A 283 -6.57 -3.88 -0.18
CA ILE A 283 -6.23 -2.47 -0.11
C ILE A 283 -5.53 -2.24 1.22
N LEU A 284 -4.39 -1.56 1.23
CA LEU A 284 -3.69 -1.20 2.46
C LEU A 284 -3.31 0.28 2.47
N THR A 285 -3.31 0.89 3.66
CA THR A 285 -2.83 2.25 3.86
C THR A 285 -1.40 2.26 4.38
N LEU A 286 -0.59 3.22 3.94
CA LEU A 286 0.77 3.44 4.43
C LEU A 286 0.92 4.88 4.90
N THR A 287 1.62 5.09 6.01
CA THR A 287 2.06 6.43 6.44
C THR A 287 3.52 6.36 6.86
N GLU A 288 4.28 7.42 6.66
CA GLU A 288 5.72 7.44 6.91
C GLU A 288 6.07 7.37 8.40
N PHE A 289 5.21 7.89 9.28
CA PHE A 289 5.30 7.81 10.73
C PHE A 289 3.95 8.17 11.36
N GLY A 290 3.80 7.94 12.67
CA GLY A 290 2.67 8.38 13.47
C GLY A 290 2.86 9.77 14.05
N ARG A 291 2.03 10.09 15.03
CA ARG A 291 2.05 11.39 15.73
C ARG A 291 2.37 11.18 17.21
N THR A 292 2.79 12.25 17.89
CA THR A 292 3.05 12.22 19.34
C THR A 292 1.83 11.70 20.12
N VAL A 293 2.08 10.95 21.19
CA VAL A 293 0.99 10.47 22.06
C VAL A 293 0.25 11.65 22.68
N LYS A 294 0.97 12.62 23.21
CA LYS A 294 0.37 13.82 23.82
C LYS A 294 0.06 14.85 22.72
N GLU A 295 -1.13 15.48 22.84
CA GLU A 295 -1.46 16.67 22.05
C GLU A 295 -0.53 17.83 22.39
N ASN A 296 -0.26 18.69 21.40
CA ASN A 296 0.56 19.90 21.60
C ASN A 296 -0.28 21.11 22.01
N GLY A 297 0.39 22.25 22.25
CA GLY A 297 -0.26 23.48 22.71
C GLY A 297 -1.13 24.20 21.66
N THR A 298 -1.19 23.71 20.41
CA THR A 298 -1.96 24.29 19.30
C THR A 298 -3.10 23.39 18.83
N TRP A 299 -3.56 22.48 19.69
CA TRP A 299 -4.64 21.51 19.40
C TRP A 299 -4.32 20.62 18.18
N GLY A 300 -3.10 20.18 18.09
CA GLY A 300 -2.60 19.26 17.09
C GLY A 300 -1.59 18.30 17.72
N THR A 301 -0.78 17.70 16.87
CA THR A 301 0.25 16.74 17.25
C THR A 301 1.53 16.99 16.49
N ASP A 302 2.68 16.63 17.08
CA ASP A 302 3.95 16.66 16.37
C ASP A 302 4.28 15.29 15.79
N HIS A 303 5.36 15.21 14.99
CA HIS A 303 5.79 13.93 14.40
C HIS A 303 6.15 12.93 15.49
N GLY A 304 5.68 11.70 15.35
CA GLY A 304 5.94 10.58 16.25
C GLY A 304 6.49 9.36 15.52
N TRP A 305 6.23 8.16 16.05
CA TRP A 305 6.69 6.92 15.43
C TRP A 305 5.56 5.96 15.12
N GLY A 306 5.01 5.22 16.11
CA GLY A 306 3.94 4.25 15.88
C GLY A 306 2.63 4.90 15.43
N SER A 307 1.91 4.22 14.53
CA SER A 307 0.63 4.62 13.97
C SER A 307 -0.32 3.43 13.86
N ALA A 308 -1.32 3.54 13.00
CA ALA A 308 -2.21 2.46 12.60
C ALA A 308 -2.23 2.32 11.08
N GLY A 309 -2.40 1.09 10.60
CA GLY A 309 -2.65 0.78 9.20
C GLY A 309 -4.03 0.15 9.02
N LEU A 310 -4.69 0.46 7.92
CA LEU A 310 -5.99 -0.08 7.55
C LEU A 310 -5.81 -1.09 6.42
N LEU A 311 -6.49 -2.22 6.52
CA LEU A 311 -6.59 -3.23 5.48
C LEU A 311 -8.07 -3.40 5.10
N ALA A 312 -8.38 -3.41 3.80
CA ALA A 312 -9.72 -3.68 3.29
C ALA A 312 -9.62 -4.58 2.06
N GLY A 313 -10.64 -5.40 1.82
CA GLY A 313 -10.72 -6.27 0.65
C GLY A 313 -11.47 -7.56 0.94
N GLY A 314 -12.04 -8.15 -0.09
CA GLY A 314 -12.75 -9.43 0.04
C GLY A 314 -11.83 -10.61 0.35
N ALA A 315 -10.51 -10.44 0.13
CA ALA A 315 -9.49 -11.42 0.55
C ALA A 315 -9.39 -11.58 2.09
N ILE A 316 -9.90 -10.62 2.86
CA ILE A 316 -9.92 -10.69 4.33
C ILE A 316 -11.13 -11.49 4.77
N ASN A 317 -10.90 -12.61 5.44
CA ASN A 317 -11.94 -13.55 5.87
C ASN A 317 -12.47 -13.27 7.27
N LYS A 318 -11.72 -12.53 8.07
CA LYS A 318 -12.05 -12.23 9.47
C LYS A 318 -11.52 -10.87 9.88
N SER A 319 -12.43 -9.99 10.25
CA SER A 319 -12.07 -8.66 10.73
C SER A 319 -11.46 -8.70 12.13
N ARG A 320 -10.35 -7.97 12.31
CA ARG A 320 -9.61 -7.92 13.57
C ARG A 320 -8.97 -6.55 13.76
N VAL A 321 -8.70 -6.22 15.02
CA VAL A 321 -7.65 -5.26 15.36
C VAL A 321 -6.43 -6.06 15.80
N ILE A 322 -5.40 -6.10 14.97
CA ILE A 322 -4.14 -6.79 15.21
C ILE A 322 -3.20 -5.78 15.86
N SER A 323 -2.83 -6.03 17.10
CA SER A 323 -1.97 -5.14 17.86
C SER A 323 -1.24 -5.93 18.95
N ASN A 324 0.02 -5.62 19.15
CA ASN A 324 0.74 -5.92 20.39
C ASN A 324 0.85 -4.60 21.15
N TRP A 325 -0.23 -4.25 21.87
CA TRP A 325 -0.39 -2.93 22.46
C TRP A 325 0.62 -2.65 23.57
N PRO A 326 1.48 -1.61 23.44
CA PRO A 326 2.54 -1.35 24.42
C PRO A 326 2.06 -0.57 25.63
N GLY A 327 0.95 0.18 25.56
CA GLY A 327 0.49 1.15 26.54
C GLY A 327 0.85 2.59 26.16
N LEU A 328 0.20 3.55 26.86
CA LEU A 328 0.42 4.99 26.71
C LEU A 328 1.04 5.64 27.95
N ALA A 329 1.38 4.87 29.00
CA ALA A 329 2.13 5.42 30.13
C ALA A 329 3.52 5.86 29.68
N GLU A 330 4.06 6.94 30.24
CA GLU A 330 5.35 7.54 29.80
C GLU A 330 6.50 6.53 29.71
N ARG A 331 6.54 5.54 30.61
CA ARG A 331 7.55 4.47 30.62
C ARG A 331 7.43 3.50 29.44
N ASP A 332 6.26 3.44 28.81
CA ASP A 332 5.92 2.52 27.70
C ASP A 332 6.07 3.20 26.33
N LEU A 333 6.48 4.48 26.33
CA LEU A 333 6.64 5.28 25.12
C LEU A 333 8.11 5.31 24.65
N PHE A 334 8.29 5.33 23.34
CA PHE A 334 9.59 5.63 22.73
C PHE A 334 9.99 7.08 23.05
N GLU A 335 11.19 7.24 23.61
CA GLU A 335 11.69 8.54 24.11
C GLU A 335 10.68 9.25 25.05
N LYS A 336 9.87 8.49 25.81
CA LYS A 336 8.81 9.00 26.71
C LYS A 336 7.78 9.91 26.02
N ARG A 337 7.57 9.72 24.71
CA ARG A 337 6.83 10.67 23.87
C ARG A 337 5.96 9.99 22.80
N ASP A 338 6.52 9.03 22.06
CA ASP A 338 5.86 8.45 20.90
C ASP A 338 5.34 7.04 21.18
N LEU A 339 4.24 6.66 20.58
CA LEU A 339 3.78 5.28 20.57
C LEU A 339 4.88 4.38 19.96
N ILE A 340 5.24 3.32 20.66
CA ILE A 340 6.18 2.32 20.16
C ILE A 340 5.52 1.54 19.01
N SER A 341 6.23 1.38 17.89
CA SER A 341 5.85 0.42 16.87
C SER A 341 6.27 -0.98 17.30
N THR A 342 5.31 -1.82 17.61
CA THR A 342 5.52 -3.22 18.07
C THR A 342 5.38 -4.22 16.93
N ILE A 343 4.83 -3.79 15.79
CA ILE A 343 4.69 -4.56 14.56
C ILE A 343 5.41 -3.82 13.44
N ASP A 344 6.42 -4.44 12.85
CA ASP A 344 7.06 -3.90 11.65
C ASP A 344 6.07 -3.99 10.47
N TYR A 345 5.69 -2.84 9.93
CA TYR A 345 4.68 -2.78 8.88
C TYR A 345 5.11 -3.47 7.58
N ARG A 346 6.41 -3.69 7.37
CA ARG A 346 6.91 -4.49 6.26
C ARG A 346 6.41 -5.94 6.32
N SER A 347 6.19 -6.48 7.53
CA SER A 347 5.57 -7.81 7.71
C SER A 347 4.13 -7.85 7.20
N VAL A 348 3.38 -6.76 7.39
CA VAL A 348 2.01 -6.60 6.85
C VAL A 348 2.05 -6.53 5.33
N CYS A 349 2.94 -5.70 4.77
CA CYS A 349 3.14 -5.60 3.33
C CYS A 349 3.55 -6.94 2.71
N ALA A 350 4.46 -7.68 3.37
CA ALA A 350 4.89 -9.01 2.92
C ALA A 350 3.72 -10.00 2.87
N ALA A 351 2.88 -10.04 3.91
CA ALA A 351 1.69 -10.89 3.94
C ALA A 351 0.68 -10.53 2.84
N CYS A 352 0.49 -9.24 2.55
CA CYS A 352 -0.36 -8.79 1.46
C CYS A 352 0.20 -9.18 0.08
N ILE A 353 1.52 -9.08 -0.13
CA ILE A 353 2.20 -9.53 -1.36
C ILE A 353 2.07 -11.04 -1.52
N GLU A 354 2.36 -11.81 -0.46
CA GLU A 354 2.22 -13.27 -0.45
C GLU A 354 0.81 -13.68 -0.89
N HIS A 355 -0.22 -13.05 -0.32
CA HIS A 355 -1.62 -13.37 -0.65
C HIS A 355 -2.01 -12.93 -2.07
N ALA A 356 -1.72 -11.68 -2.45
CA ALA A 356 -2.19 -11.12 -3.72
C ALA A 356 -1.40 -11.64 -4.93
N LEU A 357 -0.08 -11.80 -4.80
CA LEU A 357 0.81 -12.15 -5.91
C LEU A 357 1.30 -13.61 -5.86
N GLY A 358 0.96 -14.37 -4.81
CA GLY A 358 1.36 -15.76 -4.66
C GLY A 358 2.87 -15.98 -4.55
N LEU A 359 3.62 -14.97 -4.13
CA LEU A 359 5.04 -15.07 -3.91
C LEU A 359 5.34 -15.74 -2.57
N ASP A 360 6.38 -16.56 -2.52
CA ASP A 360 6.83 -17.18 -1.27
C ASP A 360 7.37 -16.14 -0.28
N HIS A 361 7.07 -16.31 1.01
CA HIS A 361 7.50 -15.38 2.06
C HIS A 361 9.03 -15.19 2.10
N ASP A 362 9.79 -16.29 2.00
CA ASP A 362 11.25 -16.21 2.06
C ASP A 362 11.82 -15.42 0.88
N LEU A 363 11.21 -15.55 -0.30
CA LEU A 363 11.55 -14.75 -1.47
C LEU A 363 11.23 -13.27 -1.26
N ILE A 364 10.07 -12.95 -0.66
CA ILE A 364 9.64 -11.57 -0.37
C ILE A 364 10.59 -10.90 0.61
N VAL A 365 10.93 -11.55 1.73
CA VAL A 365 11.78 -10.94 2.75
C VAL A 365 13.24 -10.78 2.28
N ASP A 366 13.73 -11.68 1.41
CA ASP A 366 15.07 -11.62 0.84
C ASP A 366 15.17 -10.59 -0.32
N LYS A 367 14.24 -10.60 -1.28
CA LYS A 367 14.35 -9.82 -2.53
C LYS A 367 13.53 -8.53 -2.54
N VAL A 368 12.49 -8.43 -1.71
CA VAL A 368 11.63 -7.25 -1.67
C VAL A 368 12.00 -6.33 -0.50
N PHE A 369 12.21 -6.87 0.69
CA PHE A 369 12.49 -6.07 1.89
C PHE A 369 13.93 -6.16 2.38
N PHE A 370 14.77 -7.03 1.81
CA PHE A 370 16.17 -7.23 2.21
C PHE A 370 16.34 -7.50 3.71
N THR A 371 15.35 -8.16 4.32
CA THR A 371 15.28 -8.43 5.76
C THR A 371 14.82 -9.87 5.99
N PRO A 372 15.70 -10.86 5.87
CA PRO A 372 15.34 -12.29 6.01
C PRO A 372 14.72 -12.67 7.37
N SER A 373 14.94 -11.85 8.40
CA SER A 373 14.37 -12.04 9.75
C SER A 373 12.98 -11.43 9.93
N LEU A 374 12.38 -10.87 8.89
CA LEU A 374 11.06 -10.24 8.97
C LEU A 374 9.99 -11.30 9.29
N PRO A 375 9.20 -11.14 10.37
CA PRO A 375 8.24 -12.15 10.79
C PRO A 375 7.14 -12.38 9.75
N ARG A 376 6.77 -13.64 9.52
CA ARG A 376 5.58 -13.98 8.75
C ARG A 376 4.32 -13.85 9.61
N ILE A 377 3.45 -12.91 9.27
CA ILE A 377 2.19 -12.65 9.99
C ILE A 377 0.95 -12.97 9.14
N TYR A 378 1.13 -13.71 8.05
CA TYR A 378 0.06 -14.04 7.09
C TYR A 378 -1.19 -14.58 7.77
N ASP A 379 -1.04 -15.58 8.64
CA ASP A 379 -2.17 -16.24 9.30
C ASP A 379 -2.94 -15.34 10.25
N TYR A 380 -2.32 -14.28 10.79
CA TYR A 380 -3.02 -13.27 11.59
C TYR A 380 -3.94 -12.38 10.78
N ILE A 381 -3.70 -12.24 9.48
CA ILE A 381 -4.45 -11.36 8.58
C ILE A 381 -5.50 -12.15 7.78
N PHE A 382 -5.13 -13.32 7.25
CA PHE A 382 -5.91 -14.05 6.24
C PHE A 382 -6.50 -15.39 6.71
N SER A 383 -6.36 -15.78 8.00
CA SER A 383 -6.89 -17.05 8.51
C SER A 383 -8.06 -16.89 9.47
#